data_19c142bc07b65a6876cd69a21406216d
#
_entry.id   19c142bc07b65a6876cd69a21406216d
#
_cell.length_a   1.000
_cell.length_b   1.000
_cell.length_c   1.000
_cell.angle_alpha   90.00
_cell.angle_beta   90.00
_cell.angle_gamma   90.00
#
_symmetry.space_group_name_H-M   'P 1'
#
loop_
_entity.id
_entity.type
_entity.pdbx_description
1 polymer ?
#
loop_
_entity_poly.entity_id
_entity_poly.type
_entity_poly.pdbx_seq_one_letter_code
_entity_poly.pdbx_strand_id
1 'polypeptide(L)'
;MDNKVMALDAKLQFDDAAIYRHPEIEAMRDEAEEDPKERAAGKASLSYVNLGGDVACMVNGAGLAMATVDIIKYYGGEPANFLDVGGDSTVEKIAEAFRIMQSDDQVCSVFVNIFGGINKCDVIAGGIVEAAKVVGLRVPVIARLDGTNHEEGRRILKEANLPMVHAVARMEEGAELAVKLAAELKGKRAEGKEA
;
A
#
# COMPACT_ATOMS: atom_id res chain seq x y z
N MET A 1 17.40 -50.95 -14.54
CA MET A 1 16.91 -49.58 -14.18
C MET A 1 15.58 -49.41 -14.89
N ASP A 2 14.50 -49.33 -14.17
CA ASP A 2 13.19 -49.05 -14.74
C ASP A 2 13.16 -47.58 -15.16
N ASN A 3 13.12 -47.30 -16.45
CA ASN A 3 13.03 -45.95 -17.01
C ASN A 3 11.65 -45.32 -16.73
N LYS A 4 11.28 -45.23 -15.45
CA LYS A 4 10.06 -44.53 -15.00
C LYS A 4 10.36 -43.11 -14.59
N VAL A 5 9.65 -42.17 -15.18
CA VAL A 5 9.67 -40.77 -14.72
C VAL A 5 8.77 -40.67 -13.50
N MET A 6 9.28 -40.14 -12.39
CA MET A 6 8.52 -39.86 -11.17
C MET A 6 8.56 -38.36 -10.90
N ALA A 7 7.42 -37.77 -10.56
CA ALA A 7 7.38 -36.44 -10.00
C ALA A 7 7.97 -36.47 -8.59
N LEU A 8 8.99 -35.64 -8.33
CA LEU A 8 9.65 -35.56 -7.03
C LEU A 8 9.06 -34.44 -6.17
N ASP A 9 8.56 -33.41 -6.81
CA ASP A 9 7.97 -32.23 -6.16
C ASP A 9 6.97 -31.57 -7.10
N ALA A 10 6.02 -30.81 -6.54
CA ALA A 10 5.06 -30.00 -7.28
C ALA A 10 4.77 -28.70 -6.51
N LYS A 11 4.88 -27.57 -7.20
CA LYS A 11 4.40 -26.28 -6.71
C LYS A 11 3.15 -25.90 -7.47
N LEU A 12 2.04 -25.75 -6.76
CA LEU A 12 0.75 -25.31 -7.30
C LEU A 12 0.42 -23.94 -6.72
N GLN A 13 -0.05 -23.05 -7.58
CA GLN A 13 -0.53 -21.74 -7.19
C GLN A 13 -1.96 -21.57 -7.72
N PHE A 14 -2.87 -21.24 -6.82
CA PHE A 14 -4.25 -20.95 -7.14
C PHE A 14 -4.43 -19.44 -7.33
N ASP A 15 -5.36 -19.08 -8.22
CA ASP A 15 -5.73 -17.69 -8.44
C ASP A 15 -6.73 -17.25 -7.35
N ASP A 16 -6.32 -16.37 -6.46
CA ASP A 16 -7.16 -15.85 -5.37
C ASP A 16 -8.44 -15.19 -5.89
N ALA A 17 -8.41 -14.59 -7.09
CA ALA A 17 -9.58 -14.01 -7.73
C ALA A 17 -10.62 -15.06 -8.16
N ALA A 18 -10.27 -16.36 -8.20
CA ALA A 18 -11.16 -17.47 -8.55
C ALA A 18 -11.60 -18.30 -7.35
N ILE A 19 -10.96 -18.17 -6.20
CA ILE A 19 -11.17 -19.03 -5.01
C ILE A 19 -12.63 -18.99 -4.52
N TYR A 20 -13.32 -17.86 -4.61
CA TYR A 20 -14.73 -17.73 -4.21
C TYR A 20 -15.66 -18.74 -4.92
N ARG A 21 -15.24 -19.31 -6.05
CA ARG A 21 -15.97 -20.35 -6.81
C ARG A 21 -15.57 -21.77 -6.41
N HIS A 22 -14.55 -21.91 -5.57
CA HIS A 22 -13.92 -23.17 -5.22
C HIS A 22 -13.74 -23.32 -3.70
N PRO A 23 -14.87 -23.47 -2.94
CA PRO A 23 -14.81 -23.56 -1.47
C PRO A 23 -13.98 -24.76 -0.98
N GLU A 24 -13.86 -25.82 -1.80
CA GLU A 24 -13.04 -26.98 -1.51
C GLU A 24 -11.52 -26.63 -1.52
N ILE A 25 -11.10 -25.67 -2.34
CA ILE A 25 -9.71 -25.17 -2.37
C ILE A 25 -9.49 -24.20 -1.21
N GLU A 26 -10.45 -23.31 -0.96
CA GLU A 26 -10.40 -22.39 0.20
C GLU A 26 -10.24 -23.14 1.52
N ALA A 27 -10.92 -24.27 1.67
CA ALA A 27 -10.83 -25.12 2.85
C ALA A 27 -9.45 -25.78 3.06
N MET A 28 -8.60 -25.82 2.03
CA MET A 28 -7.23 -26.33 2.11
C MET A 28 -6.20 -25.23 2.43
N ARG A 29 -6.64 -23.98 2.56
CA ARG A 29 -5.78 -22.85 2.84
C ARG A 29 -5.18 -22.98 4.25
N ASP A 30 -3.86 -22.88 4.35
CA ASP A 30 -3.14 -22.82 5.62
C ASP A 30 -2.75 -21.38 5.94
N GLU A 31 -3.61 -20.71 6.70
CA GLU A 31 -3.39 -19.31 7.09
C GLU A 31 -2.11 -19.10 7.93
N ALA A 32 -1.53 -20.16 8.51
CA ALA A 32 -0.33 -20.04 9.32
C ALA A 32 0.95 -19.89 8.49
N GLU A 33 0.93 -20.33 7.23
CA GLU A 33 2.04 -20.21 6.29
C GLU A 33 2.04 -18.88 5.50
N GLU A 34 0.97 -18.08 5.63
CA GLU A 34 0.83 -16.81 4.92
C GLU A 34 1.48 -15.65 5.68
N ASP A 35 1.95 -14.64 4.93
CA ASP A 35 2.37 -13.36 5.52
C ASP A 35 1.17 -12.73 6.27
N PRO A 36 1.31 -12.36 7.56
CA PRO A 36 0.21 -11.81 8.34
C PRO A 36 -0.41 -10.53 7.75
N LYS A 37 0.38 -9.70 7.05
CA LYS A 37 -0.08 -8.46 6.41
C LYS A 37 -0.87 -8.78 5.14
N GLU A 38 -0.39 -9.74 4.32
CA GLU A 38 -1.10 -10.19 3.12
C GLU A 38 -2.45 -10.82 3.49
N ARG A 39 -2.48 -11.63 4.54
CA ARG A 39 -3.72 -12.20 5.09
C ARG A 39 -4.68 -11.13 5.61
N ALA A 40 -4.19 -10.14 6.37
CA ALA A 40 -5.01 -9.04 6.85
C ALA A 40 -5.59 -8.21 5.68
N ALA A 41 -4.79 -7.95 4.66
CA ALA A 41 -5.20 -7.25 3.45
C ALA A 41 -6.26 -8.03 2.66
N GLY A 42 -6.11 -9.34 2.52
CA GLY A 42 -7.09 -10.22 1.88
C GLY A 42 -8.46 -10.16 2.58
N LYS A 43 -8.48 -10.16 3.92
CA LYS A 43 -9.72 -10.01 4.71
C LYS A 43 -10.40 -8.64 4.50
N ALA A 44 -9.63 -7.61 4.16
CA ALA A 44 -10.12 -6.27 3.82
C ALA A 44 -10.40 -6.07 2.32
N SER A 45 -10.31 -7.13 1.51
CA SER A 45 -10.43 -7.08 0.04
C SER A 45 -9.43 -6.10 -0.60
N LEU A 46 -8.21 -6.05 -0.08
CA LEU A 46 -7.08 -5.32 -0.61
C LEU A 46 -6.12 -6.29 -1.29
N SER A 47 -5.58 -5.92 -2.45
CA SER A 47 -4.48 -6.64 -3.08
C SER A 47 -3.17 -6.15 -2.50
N TYR A 48 -2.50 -6.97 -1.71
CA TYR A 48 -1.27 -6.62 -1.00
C TYR A 48 -0.19 -7.68 -1.22
N VAL A 49 1.03 -7.24 -1.48
CA VAL A 49 2.24 -8.08 -1.49
C VAL A 49 3.32 -7.39 -0.68
N ASN A 50 3.91 -8.11 0.26
CA ASN A 50 5.01 -7.60 1.07
C ASN A 50 6.33 -7.62 0.28
N LEU A 51 7.04 -6.49 0.23
CA LEU A 51 8.33 -6.35 -0.47
C LEU A 51 9.49 -6.06 0.47
N GLY A 52 9.21 -5.77 1.75
CA GLY A 52 10.21 -5.64 2.80
C GLY A 52 11.05 -4.36 2.80
N GLY A 53 10.61 -3.33 2.11
CA GLY A 53 11.28 -2.01 2.09
C GLY A 53 10.80 -1.06 3.17
N ASP A 54 11.09 0.24 3.00
CA ASP A 54 10.81 1.31 3.97
C ASP A 54 9.86 2.41 3.45
N VAL A 55 9.51 2.38 2.15
CA VAL A 55 8.50 3.28 1.56
C VAL A 55 7.26 2.48 1.23
N ALA A 56 6.21 2.59 2.04
CA ALA A 56 4.95 1.93 1.74
C ALA A 56 4.19 2.62 0.60
N CYS A 57 3.47 1.84 -0.19
CA CYS A 57 2.73 2.30 -1.36
C CYS A 57 1.24 2.00 -1.21
N MET A 58 0.38 2.98 -1.53
CA MET A 58 -1.06 2.79 -1.70
C MET A 58 -1.49 3.38 -3.03
N VAL A 59 -2.04 2.55 -3.90
CA VAL A 59 -2.31 2.90 -5.30
C VAL A 59 -3.69 2.35 -5.70
N ASN A 60 -4.28 2.85 -6.75
CA ASN A 60 -5.42 2.23 -7.41
C ASN A 60 -5.05 1.76 -8.81
N GLY A 61 -5.14 0.45 -8.99
CA GLY A 61 -4.82 -0.23 -10.24
C GLY A 61 -3.38 -0.75 -10.31
N ALA A 62 -3.25 -2.03 -10.67
CA ALA A 62 -2.00 -2.77 -10.67
C ALA A 62 -0.89 -2.14 -11.53
N GLY A 63 -1.24 -1.58 -12.70
CA GLY A 63 -0.26 -0.92 -13.57
C GLY A 63 0.36 0.32 -12.93
N LEU A 64 -0.46 1.16 -12.27
CA LEU A 64 0.04 2.33 -11.54
C LEU A 64 0.84 1.91 -10.31
N ALA A 65 0.45 0.82 -9.64
CA ALA A 65 1.18 0.29 -8.50
C ALA A 65 2.59 -0.17 -8.91
N MET A 66 2.73 -0.89 -10.02
CA MET A 66 4.05 -1.28 -10.56
C MET A 66 4.90 -0.05 -10.91
N ALA A 67 4.33 0.93 -11.62
CA ALA A 67 5.04 2.16 -11.94
C ALA A 67 5.46 2.95 -10.68
N THR A 68 4.65 2.89 -9.61
CA THR A 68 4.97 3.53 -8.33
C THR A 68 6.13 2.83 -7.63
N VAL A 69 6.15 1.52 -7.63
CA VAL A 69 7.27 0.71 -7.11
C VAL A 69 8.55 1.02 -7.89
N ASP A 70 8.47 1.06 -9.22
CA ASP A 70 9.62 1.34 -10.10
C ASP A 70 10.19 2.75 -9.87
N ILE A 71 9.34 3.77 -9.75
CA ILE A 71 9.81 5.14 -9.55
C ILE A 71 10.42 5.35 -8.17
N ILE A 72 9.94 4.68 -7.12
CA ILE A 72 10.58 4.67 -5.80
C ILE A 72 11.98 4.07 -5.91
N LYS A 73 12.13 2.94 -6.60
CA LYS A 73 13.45 2.33 -6.87
C LYS A 73 14.35 3.27 -7.67
N TYR A 74 13.82 3.96 -8.67
CA TYR A 74 14.57 4.92 -9.48
C TYR A 74 15.19 6.04 -8.62
N TYR A 75 14.47 6.52 -7.59
CA TYR A 75 14.98 7.52 -6.65
C TYR A 75 15.82 6.93 -5.51
N GLY A 76 16.14 5.63 -5.56
CA GLY A 76 17.01 4.95 -4.60
C GLY A 76 16.32 4.52 -3.31
N GLY A 77 14.99 4.51 -3.26
CA GLY A 77 14.19 3.98 -2.14
C GLY A 77 13.91 2.48 -2.27
N GLU A 78 13.46 1.90 -1.18
CA GLU A 78 13.05 0.50 -1.10
C GLU A 78 11.54 0.43 -0.86
N PRO A 79 10.71 0.01 -1.86
CA PRO A 79 9.27 -0.13 -1.65
C PRO A 79 8.98 -1.24 -0.64
N ALA A 80 8.13 -0.92 0.35
CA ALA A 80 7.75 -1.84 1.41
C ALA A 80 6.70 -2.85 0.96
N ASN A 81 5.85 -2.47 0.03
CA ASN A 81 4.75 -3.29 -0.44
C ASN A 81 4.25 -2.86 -1.82
N PHE A 82 3.55 -3.77 -2.46
CA PHE A 82 2.57 -3.49 -3.49
C PHE A 82 1.19 -3.46 -2.83
N LEU A 83 0.40 -2.40 -3.00
CA LEU A 83 -0.98 -2.34 -2.50
C LEU A 83 -1.88 -1.64 -3.50
N ASP A 84 -2.85 -2.39 -4.01
CA ASP A 84 -3.92 -1.88 -4.85
C ASP A 84 -5.24 -1.87 -4.07
N VAL A 85 -5.81 -0.69 -3.88
CA VAL A 85 -7.08 -0.52 -3.16
C VAL A 85 -8.32 -0.89 -4.00
N GLY A 86 -8.11 -1.23 -5.28
CA GLY A 86 -9.19 -1.57 -6.20
C GLY A 86 -10.00 -0.38 -6.68
N GLY A 87 -11.14 -0.65 -7.34
CA GLY A 87 -12.03 0.37 -7.92
C GLY A 87 -13.19 0.80 -7.01
N ASP A 88 -13.37 0.17 -5.85
CA ASP A 88 -14.50 0.34 -4.93
C ASP A 88 -14.07 0.81 -3.53
N SER A 89 -13.07 1.70 -3.47
CA SER A 89 -12.49 2.15 -2.21
C SER A 89 -13.51 2.95 -1.38
N THR A 90 -13.68 2.53 -0.13
CA THR A 90 -14.40 3.26 0.91
C THR A 90 -13.43 3.89 1.90
N VAL A 91 -13.91 4.81 2.73
CA VAL A 91 -13.11 5.44 3.79
C VAL A 91 -12.55 4.39 4.74
N GLU A 92 -13.36 3.38 5.10
CA GLU A 92 -12.97 2.29 6.00
C GLU A 92 -11.87 1.43 5.38
N LYS A 93 -11.97 1.11 4.08
CA LYS A 93 -10.99 0.33 3.34
C LYS A 93 -9.65 1.06 3.27
N ILE A 94 -9.67 2.39 3.06
CA ILE A 94 -8.47 3.22 3.08
C ILE A 94 -7.84 3.25 4.49
N ALA A 95 -8.65 3.40 5.54
CA ALA A 95 -8.16 3.39 6.92
C ALA A 95 -7.51 2.03 7.28
N GLU A 96 -8.11 0.91 6.81
CA GLU A 96 -7.54 -0.42 7.01
C GLU A 96 -6.22 -0.59 6.25
N ALA A 97 -6.13 -0.09 5.03
CA ALA A 97 -4.87 -0.07 4.28
C ALA A 97 -3.76 0.65 5.06
N PHE A 98 -4.06 1.81 5.64
CA PHE A 98 -3.10 2.53 6.51
C PHE A 98 -2.72 1.74 7.75
N ARG A 99 -3.68 1.05 8.40
CA ARG A 99 -3.40 0.21 9.57
C ARG A 99 -2.43 -0.92 9.22
N ILE A 100 -2.66 -1.59 8.09
CA ILE A 100 -1.80 -2.68 7.61
C ILE A 100 -0.39 -2.15 7.28
N MET A 101 -0.27 -1.07 6.51
CA MET A 101 1.03 -0.50 6.16
C MET A 101 1.82 -0.05 7.40
N GLN A 102 1.16 0.59 8.37
CA GLN A 102 1.81 1.09 9.58
C GLN A 102 2.02 0.01 10.66
N SER A 103 1.53 -1.23 10.46
CA SER A 103 1.87 -2.37 11.31
C SER A 103 3.29 -2.87 11.07
N ASP A 104 3.93 -2.44 9.99
CA ASP A 104 5.32 -2.72 9.69
C ASP A 104 6.22 -1.64 10.27
N ASP A 105 7.01 -1.98 11.27
CA ASP A 105 7.94 -1.05 11.91
C ASP A 105 9.09 -0.61 10.99
N GLN A 106 9.32 -1.31 9.87
CA GLN A 106 10.31 -0.92 8.87
C GLN A 106 9.84 0.25 8.01
N VAL A 107 8.52 0.45 7.89
CA VAL A 107 7.94 1.54 7.11
C VAL A 107 8.30 2.88 7.73
N CYS A 108 8.89 3.75 6.92
CA CYS A 108 9.34 5.09 7.30
C CYS A 108 8.62 6.22 6.54
N SER A 109 7.92 5.91 5.45
CA SER A 109 7.01 6.83 4.76
C SER A 109 5.93 6.06 4.01
N VAL A 110 4.84 6.74 3.66
CA VAL A 110 3.76 6.20 2.82
C VAL A 110 3.57 7.07 1.60
N PHE A 111 3.66 6.49 0.42
CA PHE A 111 3.35 7.16 -0.84
C PHE A 111 1.97 6.70 -1.35
N VAL A 112 0.99 7.59 -1.27
CA VAL A 112 -0.35 7.44 -1.83
C VAL A 112 -0.35 8.02 -3.22
N ASN A 113 -0.48 7.19 -4.24
CA ASN A 113 -0.48 7.61 -5.65
C ASN A 113 -1.77 7.16 -6.32
N ILE A 114 -2.73 8.06 -6.43
CA ILE A 114 -4.08 7.78 -6.94
C ILE A 114 -4.32 8.52 -8.24
N PHE A 115 -4.81 7.76 -9.23
CA PHE A 115 -5.42 8.32 -10.42
C PHE A 115 -6.95 8.10 -10.35
N GLY A 116 -7.68 9.17 -10.04
CA GLY A 116 -9.13 9.12 -9.89
C GLY A 116 -9.84 8.75 -11.19
N GLY A 117 -10.54 7.63 -11.13
CA GLY A 117 -11.45 7.15 -12.13
C GLY A 117 -12.77 6.78 -11.45
N ILE A 118 -13.01 5.47 -11.28
CA ILE A 118 -14.12 4.96 -10.45
C ILE A 118 -13.91 5.41 -8.99
N ASN A 119 -12.69 5.26 -8.45
CA ASN A 119 -12.30 5.87 -7.19
C ASN A 119 -12.13 7.37 -7.37
N LYS A 120 -12.91 8.17 -6.67
CA LYS A 120 -12.81 9.62 -6.71
C LYS A 120 -11.78 10.11 -5.70
N CYS A 121 -11.00 11.11 -6.06
CA CYS A 121 -9.93 11.64 -5.20
C CYS A 121 -10.44 12.26 -3.89
N ASP A 122 -11.64 12.81 -3.86
CA ASP A 122 -12.29 13.33 -2.64
C ASP A 122 -12.58 12.22 -1.62
N VAL A 123 -13.02 11.03 -2.07
CA VAL A 123 -13.24 9.85 -1.21
C VAL A 123 -11.91 9.38 -0.62
N ILE A 124 -10.87 9.27 -1.45
CA ILE A 124 -9.53 8.90 -0.99
C ILE A 124 -8.98 9.91 0.02
N ALA A 125 -9.11 11.20 -0.26
CA ALA A 125 -8.68 12.26 0.65
C ALA A 125 -9.42 12.17 2.00
N GLY A 126 -10.74 11.94 1.98
CA GLY A 126 -11.53 11.67 3.17
C GLY A 126 -11.01 10.46 3.97
N GLY A 127 -10.68 9.39 3.27
CA GLY A 127 -10.09 8.19 3.88
C GLY A 127 -8.73 8.45 4.54
N ILE A 128 -7.87 9.25 3.92
CA ILE A 128 -6.58 9.66 4.52
C ILE A 128 -6.82 10.46 5.80
N VAL A 129 -7.75 11.43 5.76
CA VAL A 129 -8.09 12.25 6.94
C VAL A 129 -8.66 11.40 8.07
N GLU A 130 -9.52 10.45 7.74
CA GLU A 130 -10.10 9.55 8.74
C GLU A 130 -9.06 8.58 9.32
N ALA A 131 -8.19 8.01 8.47
CA ALA A 131 -7.08 7.19 8.93
C ALA A 131 -6.18 7.98 9.90
N ALA A 132 -5.89 9.24 9.62
CA ALA A 132 -5.12 10.10 10.50
C ALA A 132 -5.77 10.29 11.89
N LYS A 133 -7.11 10.35 11.94
CA LYS A 133 -7.87 10.51 13.20
C LYS A 133 -7.99 9.21 13.99
N VAL A 134 -8.29 8.10 13.32
CA VAL A 134 -8.65 6.82 13.95
C VAL A 134 -7.43 5.94 14.22
N VAL A 135 -6.53 5.86 13.25
CA VAL A 135 -5.32 5.01 13.33
C VAL A 135 -4.14 5.82 13.88
N GLY A 136 -4.11 7.11 13.62
CA GLY A 136 -2.95 7.97 13.81
C GLY A 136 -1.91 7.77 12.71
N LEU A 137 -1.22 8.83 12.33
CA LEU A 137 -0.11 8.73 11.37
C LEU A 137 1.20 8.67 12.14
N ARG A 138 1.95 7.58 11.99
CA ARG A 138 3.26 7.37 12.62
C ARG A 138 4.42 7.77 11.72
N VAL A 139 4.15 7.88 10.42
CA VAL A 139 5.15 8.19 9.40
C VAL A 139 4.59 9.23 8.42
N PRO A 140 5.44 9.99 7.72
CA PRO A 140 4.99 10.94 6.70
C PRO A 140 4.18 10.25 5.61
N VAL A 141 3.11 10.91 5.18
CA VAL A 141 2.22 10.47 4.08
C VAL A 141 2.34 11.48 2.95
N ILE A 142 2.77 11.03 1.80
CA ILE A 142 2.87 11.82 0.58
C ILE A 142 1.71 11.43 -0.31
N ALA A 143 0.83 12.37 -0.66
CA ALA A 143 -0.39 12.10 -1.43
C ALA A 143 -0.36 12.82 -2.78
N ARG A 144 -0.28 12.03 -3.85
CA ARG A 144 -0.52 12.48 -5.21
C ARG A 144 -1.93 12.04 -5.60
N LEU A 145 -2.80 13.01 -5.80
CA LEU A 145 -4.18 12.84 -6.25
C LEU A 145 -4.34 13.51 -7.61
N ASP A 146 -4.75 12.75 -8.62
CA ASP A 146 -5.00 13.21 -9.99
C ASP A 146 -6.25 12.52 -10.56
N GLY A 147 -6.83 13.06 -11.64
CA GLY A 147 -8.06 12.53 -12.24
C GLY A 147 -9.34 13.07 -11.58
N THR A 148 -10.37 12.23 -11.46
CA THR A 148 -11.71 12.66 -11.01
C THR A 148 -11.70 13.21 -9.60
N ASN A 149 -12.23 14.46 -9.43
CA ASN A 149 -12.33 15.19 -8.17
C ASN A 149 -10.97 15.47 -7.49
N HIS A 150 -9.87 15.56 -8.26
CA HIS A 150 -8.53 15.78 -7.68
C HIS A 150 -8.40 17.14 -6.98
N GLU A 151 -9.02 18.20 -7.51
CA GLU A 151 -9.00 19.53 -6.86
C GLU A 151 -9.68 19.48 -5.51
N GLU A 152 -10.85 18.84 -5.43
CA GLU A 152 -11.59 18.66 -4.19
C GLU A 152 -10.82 17.79 -3.19
N GLY A 153 -10.21 16.69 -3.66
CA GLY A 153 -9.35 15.84 -2.82
C GLY A 153 -8.18 16.63 -2.23
N ARG A 154 -7.50 17.44 -3.04
CA ARG A 154 -6.40 18.30 -2.57
C ARG A 154 -6.89 19.36 -1.58
N ARG A 155 -8.09 19.93 -1.81
CA ARG A 155 -8.72 20.89 -0.89
C ARG A 155 -8.98 20.23 0.47
N ILE A 156 -9.56 19.03 0.50
CA ILE A 156 -9.84 18.27 1.73
C ILE A 156 -8.54 18.05 2.53
N LEU A 157 -7.46 17.58 1.87
CA LEU A 157 -6.17 17.37 2.54
C LEU A 157 -5.59 18.67 3.09
N LYS A 158 -5.69 19.77 2.34
CA LYS A 158 -5.21 21.09 2.76
C LYS A 158 -5.98 21.64 3.95
N GLU A 159 -7.31 21.55 3.95
CA GLU A 159 -8.18 22.02 5.03
C GLU A 159 -8.02 21.19 6.31
N ALA A 160 -7.76 19.87 6.18
CA ALA A 160 -7.48 19.01 7.32
C ALA A 160 -6.18 19.40 8.05
N ASN A 161 -5.27 20.10 7.38
CA ASN A 161 -4.03 20.66 7.94
C ASN A 161 -3.25 19.65 8.80
N LEU A 162 -3.07 18.44 8.27
CA LEU A 162 -2.36 17.35 8.96
C LEU A 162 -0.85 17.52 8.79
N PRO A 163 -0.05 17.66 9.87
CA PRO A 163 1.37 17.98 9.79
C PRO A 163 2.21 16.95 9.03
N MET A 164 1.74 15.69 9.03
CA MET A 164 2.45 14.56 8.39
C MET A 164 1.96 14.27 6.98
N VAL A 165 1.00 15.03 6.44
CA VAL A 165 0.45 14.80 5.10
C VAL A 165 0.96 15.86 4.14
N HIS A 166 1.64 15.43 3.09
CA HIS A 166 2.21 16.27 2.05
C HIS A 166 1.51 16.01 0.72
N ALA A 167 0.70 16.97 0.26
CA ALA A 167 0.07 16.88 -1.05
C ALA A 167 1.03 17.34 -2.15
N VAL A 168 1.19 16.52 -3.19
CA VAL A 168 2.05 16.79 -4.35
C VAL A 168 1.27 16.71 -5.65
N ALA A 169 1.78 17.35 -6.71
CA ALA A 169 1.11 17.37 -8.00
C ALA A 169 1.56 16.23 -8.93
N ARG A 170 2.84 15.87 -8.88
CA ARG A 170 3.47 14.94 -9.81
C ARG A 170 3.92 13.68 -9.10
N MET A 171 3.92 12.56 -9.84
CA MET A 171 4.34 11.26 -9.33
C MET A 171 5.83 11.24 -8.96
N GLU A 172 6.66 11.87 -9.81
CA GLU A 172 8.10 11.98 -9.59
C GLU A 172 8.41 12.74 -8.30
N GLU A 173 7.77 13.90 -8.11
CA GLU A 173 7.88 14.71 -6.91
C GLU A 173 7.47 13.93 -5.66
N GLY A 174 6.38 13.16 -5.76
CA GLY A 174 5.88 12.33 -4.67
C GLY A 174 6.84 11.22 -4.29
N ALA A 175 7.38 10.50 -5.26
CA ALA A 175 8.32 9.42 -5.03
C ALA A 175 9.64 9.95 -4.43
N GLU A 176 10.21 11.02 -4.99
CA GLU A 176 11.43 11.65 -4.48
C GLU A 176 11.25 12.12 -3.02
N LEU A 177 10.14 12.78 -2.71
CA LEU A 177 9.83 13.24 -1.37
C LEU A 177 9.62 12.07 -0.40
N ALA A 178 8.93 11.01 -0.82
CA ALA A 178 8.69 9.83 0.01
C ALA A 178 10.02 9.14 0.38
N VAL A 179 10.90 8.94 -0.59
CA VAL A 179 12.24 8.37 -0.36
C VAL A 179 13.07 9.24 0.57
N LYS A 180 13.08 10.55 0.35
CA LYS A 180 13.80 11.50 1.21
C LYS A 180 13.32 11.44 2.66
N LEU A 181 11.99 11.53 2.89
CA LEU A 181 11.44 11.52 4.25
C LEU A 181 11.60 10.15 4.93
N ALA A 182 11.55 9.05 4.17
CA ALA A 182 11.87 7.73 4.70
C ALA A 182 13.31 7.65 5.20
N ALA A 183 14.28 8.14 4.43
CA ALA A 183 15.68 8.17 4.82
C ALA A 183 15.93 9.04 6.06
N GLU A 184 15.29 10.21 6.15
CA GLU A 184 15.37 11.10 7.31
C GLU A 184 14.82 10.44 8.58
N LEU A 185 13.67 9.78 8.50
CA LEU A 185 13.06 9.10 9.66
C LEU A 185 13.90 7.89 10.08
N LYS A 186 14.38 7.10 9.12
CA LYS A 186 15.28 5.97 9.38
C LYS A 186 16.56 6.40 10.09
N GLY A 187 17.13 7.53 9.67
CA GLY A 187 18.30 8.13 10.36
C GLY A 187 17.98 8.51 11.81
N LYS A 188 16.85 9.17 12.07
CA LYS A 188 16.41 9.52 13.44
C LYS A 188 16.20 8.29 14.31
N ARG A 189 15.56 7.23 13.78
CA ARG A 189 15.38 5.95 14.49
C ARG A 189 16.71 5.32 14.88
N ALA A 190 17.67 5.31 13.95
CA ALA A 190 19.02 4.78 14.21
C ALA A 190 19.77 5.56 15.30
N GLU A 191 19.50 6.88 15.42
CA GLU A 191 20.11 7.75 16.44
C GLU A 191 19.35 7.74 17.80
N GLY A 192 18.28 6.99 17.94
CA GLY A 192 17.44 6.95 19.14
C GLY A 192 16.72 8.27 19.44
N LYS A 193 16.51 9.12 18.42
CA LYS A 193 15.87 10.44 18.53
C LYS A 193 14.40 10.44 18.09
N GLU A 194 13.75 9.32 18.13
CA GLU A 194 12.30 9.25 17.87
C GLU A 194 11.54 9.81 19.08
N ALA A 195 10.72 10.82 18.81
CA ALA A 195 9.79 11.37 19.80
C ALA A 195 8.43 10.66 19.71
#